data_40b43abb44be2c024bb848d455ca9c3d
#
_entry.id   40b43abb44be2c024bb848d455ca9c3d
#
_cell.length_a   1.000
_cell.length_b   1.000
_cell.length_c   1.000
_cell.angle_alpha   90.00
_cell.angle_beta   90.00
_cell.angle_gamma   90.00
#
_symmetry.space_group_name_H-M   'P 1'
#
loop_
_entity.id
_entity.type
_entity.pdbx_description
1 polymer ?
#
loop_
_entity_poly.entity_id
_entity_poly.type
_entity_poly.pdbx_seq_one_letter_code
_entity_poly.pdbx_strand_id
1 'polypeptide(L)'
;MMYSNRVCQKLHEEHMATLALLERLERFVANKEPPGKLDIGARTLLSDLAAAFESEIRHHFAFEEKHLFDYFAQSGDTEMAQHLTTEHEQIRNVGVRIIAMARAAAVSGFLPSAWSEFRLLARHLAEQLTAHVHKEEGVLVPLLQDSMEGDTEEQLYTAYVMNEEAF
;
A
#
# COMPACT_ATOMS: atom_id res chain seq x y z
N MET A 1 14.31 -12.05 -12.67
CA MET A 1 12.86 -12.15 -12.52
C MET A 1 12.58 -13.12 -11.39
N MET A 2 11.86 -12.70 -10.39
CA MET A 2 11.54 -13.54 -9.23
C MET A 2 10.31 -14.41 -9.53
N TYR A 3 9.33 -13.87 -10.28
CA TYR A 3 8.13 -14.56 -10.70
C TYR A 3 8.05 -14.68 -12.22
N SER A 4 7.52 -15.81 -12.72
CA SER A 4 7.28 -16.01 -14.16
C SER A 4 5.95 -15.39 -14.61
N ASN A 5 4.99 -15.27 -13.68
CA ASN A 5 3.70 -14.66 -13.89
C ASN A 5 3.81 -13.12 -13.76
N ARG A 6 3.32 -12.40 -14.78
CA ARG A 6 3.43 -10.92 -14.86
C ARG A 6 2.63 -10.20 -13.78
N VAL A 7 1.47 -10.74 -13.39
CA VAL A 7 0.67 -10.18 -12.30
C VAL A 7 1.42 -10.30 -10.98
N CYS A 8 1.96 -11.49 -10.68
CA CYS A 8 2.76 -11.73 -9.49
C CYS A 8 4.02 -10.86 -9.46
N GLN A 9 4.71 -10.72 -10.59
CA GLN A 9 5.89 -9.87 -10.68
C GLN A 9 5.55 -8.40 -10.39
N LYS A 10 4.44 -7.90 -10.94
CA LYS A 10 4.01 -6.51 -10.72
C LYS A 10 3.55 -6.26 -9.29
N LEU A 11 2.76 -7.15 -8.70
CA LEU A 11 2.39 -7.07 -7.28
C LEU A 11 3.63 -7.02 -6.40
N HIS A 12 4.58 -7.91 -6.62
CA HIS A 12 5.83 -7.94 -5.88
C HIS A 12 6.61 -6.62 -5.99
N GLU A 13 6.74 -6.06 -7.18
CA GLU A 13 7.43 -4.78 -7.40
C GLU A 13 6.76 -3.63 -6.64
N GLU A 14 5.43 -3.58 -6.61
CA GLU A 14 4.66 -2.58 -5.86
C GLU A 14 4.80 -2.79 -4.35
N HIS A 15 4.71 -4.02 -3.87
CA HIS A 15 4.95 -4.36 -2.47
C HIS A 15 6.33 -3.92 -2.00
N MET A 16 7.37 -4.16 -2.79
CA MET A 16 8.73 -3.73 -2.44
C MET A 16 8.85 -2.20 -2.43
N ALA A 17 8.20 -1.50 -3.35
CA ALA A 17 8.18 -0.05 -3.35
C ALA A 17 7.44 0.52 -2.12
N THR A 18 6.31 -0.08 -1.76
CA THR A 18 5.53 0.27 -0.57
C THR A 18 6.34 0.05 0.71
N LEU A 19 7.00 -1.10 0.88
CA LEU A 19 7.85 -1.37 2.04
C LEU A 19 9.01 -0.37 2.15
N ALA A 20 9.65 -0.02 1.04
CA ALA A 20 10.73 0.98 1.03
C ALA A 20 10.22 2.38 1.43
N LEU A 21 9.01 2.74 1.03
CA LEU A 21 8.37 4.00 1.42
C LEU A 21 8.02 4.02 2.91
N LEU A 22 7.48 2.91 3.45
CA LEU A 22 7.18 2.76 4.87
C LEU A 22 8.44 2.90 5.74
N GLU A 23 9.55 2.32 5.30
CA GLU A 23 10.85 2.46 5.99
C GLU A 23 11.34 3.94 6.02
N ARG A 24 11.13 4.68 4.94
CA ARG A 24 11.42 6.12 4.90
C ARG A 24 10.49 6.90 5.85
N LEU A 25 9.21 6.55 5.90
CA LEU A 25 8.24 7.13 6.81
C LEU A 25 8.62 6.88 8.27
N GLU A 26 8.96 5.65 8.64
CA GLU A 26 9.35 5.30 10.00
C GLU A 26 10.58 6.09 10.45
N ARG A 27 11.58 6.22 9.58
CA ARG A 27 12.76 7.06 9.87
C ARG A 27 12.40 8.54 10.06
N PHE A 28 11.49 9.07 9.24
CA PHE A 28 11.02 10.45 9.35
C PHE A 28 10.30 10.71 10.68
N VAL A 29 9.45 9.77 11.14
CA VAL A 29 8.68 9.92 12.38
C VAL A 29 9.40 9.38 13.63
N ALA A 30 10.64 8.94 13.52
CA ALA A 30 11.41 8.44 14.65
C ALA A 30 11.63 9.51 15.72
N ASN A 31 11.80 10.76 15.33
CA ASN A 31 12.00 11.88 16.26
C ASN A 31 10.70 12.22 17.00
N LYS A 32 10.78 12.41 18.31
CA LYS A 32 9.61 12.80 19.14
C LYS A 32 9.22 14.26 18.92
N GLU A 33 10.20 15.11 18.73
CA GLU A 33 9.98 16.53 18.51
C GLU A 33 9.53 16.78 17.06
N PRO A 34 8.63 17.75 16.84
CA PRO A 34 8.24 18.12 15.50
C PRO A 34 9.46 18.60 14.72
N PRO A 35 9.59 18.24 13.44
CA PRO A 35 10.60 18.84 12.62
C PRO A 35 10.38 20.37 12.60
N GLY A 36 11.44 21.12 12.68
CA GLY A 36 11.37 22.57 12.56
C GLY A 36 10.89 22.99 11.16
N LYS A 37 11.45 23.99 10.56
CA LYS A 37 11.14 24.33 9.17
C LYS A 37 11.50 23.14 8.26
N LEU A 38 10.50 22.60 7.58
CA LEU A 38 10.71 21.49 6.64
C LEU A 38 11.57 21.96 5.48
N ASP A 39 12.64 21.24 5.23
CA ASP A 39 13.45 21.39 4.03
C ASP A 39 12.74 20.78 2.80
N ILE A 40 13.35 20.95 1.63
CA ILE A 40 12.79 20.45 0.37
C ILE A 40 12.67 18.92 0.37
N GLY A 41 13.62 18.22 0.98
CA GLY A 41 13.63 16.76 1.08
C GLY A 41 12.45 16.23 1.89
N ALA A 42 12.19 16.84 3.06
CA ALA A 42 11.05 16.48 3.90
C ALA A 42 9.71 16.78 3.22
N ARG A 43 9.59 17.91 2.52
CA ARG A 43 8.38 18.26 1.75
C ARG A 43 8.13 17.28 0.60
N THR A 44 9.17 16.91 -0.13
CA THR A 44 9.11 15.92 -1.20
C THR A 44 8.69 14.57 -0.64
N LEU A 45 9.28 14.11 0.47
CA LEU A 45 8.89 12.86 1.13
C LEU A 45 7.40 12.84 1.47
N LEU A 46 6.87 13.91 2.07
CA LEU A 46 5.45 13.98 2.43
C LEU A 46 4.53 13.98 1.21
N SER A 47 4.93 14.63 0.13
CA SER A 47 4.18 14.64 -1.13
C SER A 47 4.21 13.27 -1.82
N ASP A 48 5.36 12.63 -1.88
CA ASP A 48 5.52 11.27 -2.44
C ASP A 48 4.72 10.25 -1.64
N LEU A 49 4.77 10.35 -0.32
CA LEU A 49 4.02 9.51 0.60
C LEU A 49 2.51 9.62 0.35
N ALA A 50 1.99 10.85 0.24
CA ALA A 50 0.58 11.07 0.00
C ALA A 50 0.14 10.52 -1.38
N ALA A 51 0.94 10.74 -2.42
CA ALA A 51 0.66 10.24 -3.76
C ALA A 51 0.72 8.70 -3.84
N ALA A 52 1.74 8.09 -3.21
CA ALA A 52 1.90 6.64 -3.21
C ALA A 52 0.78 5.93 -2.45
N PHE A 53 0.39 6.42 -1.27
CA PHE A 53 -0.73 5.83 -0.53
C PHE A 53 -2.08 6.06 -1.20
N GLU A 54 -2.28 7.16 -1.87
CA GLU A 54 -3.49 7.37 -2.68
C GLU A 54 -3.55 6.37 -3.83
N SER A 55 -2.44 6.11 -4.51
CA SER A 55 -2.33 5.09 -5.55
C SER A 55 -2.56 3.69 -4.99
N GLU A 56 -1.94 3.33 -3.86
CA GLU A 56 -2.14 2.05 -3.18
C GLU A 56 -3.61 1.79 -2.90
N ILE A 57 -4.30 2.74 -2.30
CA ILE A 57 -5.72 2.61 -1.93
C ILE A 57 -6.62 2.54 -3.17
N ARG A 58 -6.36 3.34 -4.20
CA ARG A 58 -7.26 3.46 -5.36
C ARG A 58 -7.03 2.40 -6.42
N HIS A 59 -5.79 1.97 -6.61
CA HIS A 59 -5.43 1.07 -7.72
C HIS A 59 -5.10 -0.32 -7.22
N HIS A 60 -4.13 -0.45 -6.34
CA HIS A 60 -3.64 -1.74 -5.87
C HIS A 60 -4.74 -2.49 -5.09
N PHE A 61 -5.26 -1.95 -4.02
CA PHE A 61 -6.34 -2.58 -3.24
C PHE A 61 -7.62 -2.82 -4.05
N ALA A 62 -7.99 -1.87 -4.92
CA ALA A 62 -9.18 -2.04 -5.75
C ALA A 62 -9.03 -3.18 -6.77
N PHE A 63 -7.82 -3.34 -7.34
CA PHE A 63 -7.54 -4.45 -8.25
C PHE A 63 -7.59 -5.79 -7.51
N GLU A 64 -6.98 -5.88 -6.35
CA GLU A 64 -6.97 -7.09 -5.54
C GLU A 64 -8.38 -7.52 -5.12
N GLU A 65 -9.14 -6.61 -4.55
CA GLU A 65 -10.52 -6.87 -4.11
C GLU A 65 -11.43 -7.29 -5.26
N LYS A 66 -11.29 -6.64 -6.41
CA LYS A 66 -12.17 -6.89 -7.56
C LYS A 66 -11.80 -8.15 -8.35
N HIS A 67 -10.53 -8.49 -8.39
CA HIS A 67 -10.04 -9.53 -9.31
C HIS A 67 -9.32 -10.69 -8.60
N LEU A 68 -8.48 -10.41 -7.61
CA LEU A 68 -7.63 -11.44 -7.01
C LEU A 68 -8.31 -12.14 -5.83
N PHE A 69 -9.04 -11.43 -5.00
CA PHE A 69 -9.69 -12.04 -3.83
C PHE A 69 -10.83 -12.98 -4.24
N ASP A 70 -11.56 -12.63 -5.31
CA ASP A 70 -12.55 -13.54 -5.88
C ASP A 70 -11.90 -14.81 -6.45
N TYR A 71 -10.79 -14.67 -7.17
CA TYR A 71 -10.03 -15.82 -7.68
C TYR A 71 -9.50 -16.69 -6.53
N PHE A 72 -8.99 -16.06 -5.48
CA PHE A 72 -8.50 -16.73 -4.29
C PHE A 72 -9.61 -17.48 -3.53
N ALA A 73 -10.75 -16.82 -3.34
CA ALA A 73 -11.93 -17.44 -2.70
C ALA A 73 -12.46 -18.66 -3.48
N GLN A 74 -12.45 -18.61 -4.82
CA GLN A 74 -12.83 -19.74 -5.67
C GLN A 74 -11.86 -20.92 -5.55
N SER A 75 -10.62 -20.67 -5.18
CA SER A 75 -9.61 -21.71 -4.90
C SER A 75 -9.80 -22.39 -3.54
N GLY A 76 -10.77 -21.95 -2.74
CA GLY A 76 -11.20 -22.59 -1.49
C GLY A 76 -10.83 -21.85 -0.21
N ASP A 77 -10.14 -20.71 -0.28
CA ASP A 77 -9.74 -19.93 0.90
C ASP A 77 -10.53 -18.61 1.03
N THR A 78 -11.82 -18.75 1.30
CA THR A 78 -12.73 -17.62 1.51
C THR A 78 -12.38 -16.84 2.78
N GLU A 79 -11.87 -17.49 3.82
CA GLU A 79 -11.52 -16.83 5.08
C GLU A 79 -10.35 -15.87 4.89
N MET A 80 -9.34 -16.26 4.13
CA MET A 80 -8.20 -15.40 3.83
C MET A 80 -8.61 -14.18 2.99
N ALA A 81 -9.44 -14.38 1.97
CA ALA A 81 -9.97 -13.28 1.16
C ALA A 81 -10.75 -12.26 2.01
N GLN A 82 -11.61 -12.71 2.92
CA GLN A 82 -12.32 -11.84 3.85
C GLN A 82 -11.38 -11.13 4.83
N HIS A 83 -10.36 -11.82 5.31
CA HIS A 83 -9.37 -11.24 6.21
C HIS A 83 -8.59 -10.11 5.54
N LEU A 84 -8.08 -10.32 4.33
CA LEU A 84 -7.38 -9.31 3.55
C LEU A 84 -8.28 -8.10 3.24
N THR A 85 -9.54 -8.33 2.87
CA THR A 85 -10.52 -7.25 2.66
C THR A 85 -10.71 -6.40 3.92
N THR A 86 -10.81 -7.03 5.09
CA THR A 86 -10.94 -6.32 6.37
C THR A 86 -9.69 -5.50 6.69
N GLU A 87 -8.51 -6.03 6.41
CA GLU A 87 -7.25 -5.29 6.57
C GLU A 87 -7.20 -4.07 5.66
N HIS A 88 -7.61 -4.20 4.39
CA HIS A 88 -7.71 -3.07 3.46
C HIS A 88 -8.60 -1.95 4.01
N GLU A 89 -9.77 -2.27 4.59
CA GLU A 89 -10.64 -1.26 5.20
C GLU A 89 -9.96 -0.53 6.37
N GLN A 90 -9.24 -1.26 7.21
CA GLN A 90 -8.50 -0.66 8.33
C GLN A 90 -7.37 0.24 7.83
N ILE A 91 -6.59 -0.22 6.86
CA ILE A 91 -5.49 0.54 6.25
C ILE A 91 -6.02 1.80 5.55
N ARG A 92 -7.14 1.71 4.80
CA ARG A 92 -7.80 2.88 4.18
C ARG A 92 -8.15 3.94 5.20
N ASN A 93 -8.76 3.55 6.32
CA ASN A 93 -9.19 4.49 7.35
C ASN A 93 -8.02 5.31 7.93
N VAL A 94 -6.88 4.66 8.14
CA VAL A 94 -5.66 5.35 8.60
C VAL A 94 -5.00 6.12 7.45
N GLY A 95 -4.92 5.52 6.28
CA GLY A 95 -4.27 6.06 5.08
C GLY A 95 -4.88 7.39 4.64
N VAL A 96 -6.21 7.50 4.60
CA VAL A 96 -6.90 8.75 4.23
C VAL A 96 -6.49 9.92 5.15
N ARG A 97 -6.37 9.67 6.45
CA ARG A 97 -5.93 10.68 7.43
C ARG A 97 -4.46 11.05 7.21
N ILE A 98 -3.59 10.06 7.02
CA ILE A 98 -2.16 10.29 6.75
C ILE A 98 -1.97 11.11 5.48
N ILE A 99 -2.67 10.80 4.40
CA ILE A 99 -2.62 11.55 3.13
C ILE A 99 -2.98 13.02 3.34
N ALA A 100 -4.08 13.28 4.04
CA ALA A 100 -4.52 14.65 4.32
C ALA A 100 -3.50 15.43 5.16
N MET A 101 -2.98 14.81 6.22
CA MET A 101 -1.97 15.41 7.09
C MET A 101 -0.63 15.65 6.38
N ALA A 102 -0.19 14.69 5.58
CA ALA A 102 1.06 14.81 4.82
C ALA A 102 0.98 15.95 3.79
N ARG A 103 -0.13 16.07 3.07
CA ARG A 103 -0.36 17.17 2.12
C ARG A 103 -0.40 18.53 2.81
N ALA A 104 -1.10 18.64 3.93
CA ALA A 104 -1.15 19.87 4.71
C ALA A 104 0.24 20.26 5.23
N ALA A 105 0.97 19.30 5.78
CA ALA A 105 2.32 19.52 6.32
C ALA A 105 3.34 19.86 5.24
N ALA A 106 3.24 19.27 4.05
CA ALA A 106 4.11 19.63 2.92
C ALA A 106 4.03 21.12 2.55
N VAL A 107 2.88 21.76 2.78
CA VAL A 107 2.68 23.19 2.55
C VAL A 107 3.07 24.02 3.76
N SER A 108 2.55 23.69 4.95
CA SER A 108 2.56 24.56 6.15
C SER A 108 3.46 24.08 7.27
N GLY A 109 4.05 22.87 7.16
CA GLY A 109 4.77 22.23 8.26
C GLY A 109 3.82 21.60 9.29
N PHE A 110 4.38 21.11 10.39
CA PHE A 110 3.61 20.50 11.48
C PHE A 110 3.48 21.45 12.68
N LEU A 111 2.27 21.59 13.17
CA LEU A 111 2.05 22.04 14.54
C LEU A 111 2.39 20.91 15.52
N PRO A 112 2.80 21.20 16.78
CA PRO A 112 3.16 20.15 17.75
C PRO A 112 2.09 19.08 17.96
N SER A 113 0.82 19.46 18.06
CA SER A 113 -0.30 18.51 18.19
C SER A 113 -0.48 17.64 16.94
N ALA A 114 -0.41 18.25 15.76
CA ALA A 114 -0.50 17.54 14.48
C ALA A 114 0.69 16.59 14.28
N TRP A 115 1.87 16.96 14.72
CA TRP A 115 3.04 16.08 14.68
C TRP A 115 2.85 14.83 15.54
N SER A 116 2.37 14.98 16.76
CA SER A 116 2.13 13.84 17.65
C SER A 116 1.09 12.88 17.06
N GLU A 117 0.02 13.39 16.48
CA GLU A 117 -0.99 12.60 15.81
C GLU A 117 -0.44 11.91 14.55
N PHE A 118 0.27 12.65 13.70
CA PHE A 118 0.88 12.10 12.49
C PHE A 118 1.85 10.96 12.81
N ARG A 119 2.69 11.12 13.82
CA ARG A 119 3.61 10.06 14.27
C ARG A 119 2.89 8.79 14.72
N LEU A 120 1.81 8.93 15.47
CA LEU A 120 1.02 7.80 15.95
C LEU A 120 0.39 7.05 14.76
N LEU A 121 -0.26 7.77 13.88
CA LEU A 121 -0.90 7.21 12.69
C LEU A 121 0.11 6.59 11.73
N ALA A 122 1.24 7.24 11.50
CA ALA A 122 2.30 6.76 10.63
C ALA A 122 2.88 5.42 11.10
N ARG A 123 3.12 5.28 12.40
CA ARG A 123 3.59 4.01 12.98
C ARG A 123 2.56 2.91 12.86
N HIS A 124 1.31 3.23 13.15
CA HIS A 124 0.23 2.27 13.05
C HIS A 124 0.03 1.81 11.60
N LEU A 125 0.07 2.74 10.64
CA LEU A 125 0.00 2.42 9.22
C LEU A 125 1.18 1.54 8.77
N ALA A 126 2.40 1.90 9.17
CA ALA A 126 3.60 1.13 8.83
C ALA A 126 3.51 -0.31 9.35
N GLU A 127 3.08 -0.50 10.60
CA GLU A 127 2.89 -1.82 11.20
C GLU A 127 1.83 -2.63 10.45
N GLN A 128 0.64 -2.06 10.22
CA GLN A 128 -0.46 -2.74 9.55
C GLN A 128 -0.12 -3.11 8.11
N LEU A 129 0.37 -2.14 7.34
CA LEU A 129 0.64 -2.35 5.91
C LEU A 129 1.85 -3.26 5.68
N THR A 130 2.87 -3.20 6.53
CA THR A 130 3.99 -4.15 6.47
C THR A 130 3.52 -5.58 6.74
N ALA A 131 2.70 -5.79 7.77
CA ALA A 131 2.14 -7.10 8.09
C ALA A 131 1.24 -7.63 6.97
N HIS A 132 0.45 -6.77 6.37
CA HIS A 132 -0.43 -7.07 5.24
C HIS A 132 0.38 -7.52 4.01
N VAL A 133 1.34 -6.73 3.57
CA VAL A 133 2.23 -7.05 2.44
C VAL A 133 2.95 -8.38 2.67
N HIS A 134 3.45 -8.65 3.88
CA HIS A 134 4.11 -9.92 4.18
C HIS A 134 3.18 -11.13 4.08
N LYS A 135 1.90 -10.98 4.41
CA LYS A 135 0.92 -12.06 4.21
C LYS A 135 0.69 -12.33 2.72
N GLU A 136 0.54 -11.29 1.94
CA GLU A 136 0.34 -11.44 0.49
C GLU A 136 1.56 -12.04 -0.19
N GLU A 137 2.75 -11.56 0.11
CA GLU A 137 4.00 -12.14 -0.40
C GLU A 137 4.22 -13.58 0.07
N GLY A 138 3.78 -13.93 1.27
CA GLY A 138 3.95 -15.27 1.83
C GLY A 138 2.88 -16.28 1.43
N VAL A 139 1.69 -15.84 1.02
CA VAL A 139 0.55 -16.72 0.74
C VAL A 139 -0.11 -16.42 -0.60
N LEU A 140 -0.59 -15.20 -0.81
CA LEU A 140 -1.35 -14.83 -2.01
C LEU A 140 -0.51 -14.95 -3.28
N VAL A 141 0.64 -14.29 -3.33
CA VAL A 141 1.49 -14.25 -4.52
C VAL A 141 2.01 -15.64 -4.92
N PRO A 142 2.52 -16.48 -4.00
CA PRO A 142 2.89 -17.86 -4.32
C PRO A 142 1.73 -18.70 -4.86
N LEU A 143 0.55 -18.59 -4.26
CA LEU A 143 -0.63 -19.31 -4.73
C LEU A 143 -1.02 -18.90 -6.16
N LEU A 144 -1.03 -17.59 -6.46
CA LEU A 144 -1.30 -17.09 -7.81
C LEU A 144 -0.25 -17.57 -8.81
N GLN A 145 1.02 -17.58 -8.41
CA GLN A 145 2.12 -18.07 -9.24
C GLN A 145 1.95 -19.54 -9.63
N ASP A 146 1.47 -20.36 -8.70
CA ASP A 146 1.34 -21.82 -8.88
C ASP A 146 0.03 -22.23 -9.57
N SER A 147 -1.03 -21.44 -9.43
CA SER A 147 -2.39 -21.81 -9.88
C SER A 147 -2.90 -21.03 -11.09
N MET A 148 -2.33 -19.89 -11.41
CA MET A 148 -2.83 -19.03 -12.49
C MET A 148 -2.38 -19.53 -13.85
N GLU A 149 -3.31 -19.90 -14.71
CA GLU A 149 -3.06 -20.30 -16.09
C GLU A 149 -2.89 -19.09 -17.03
N GLY A 150 -2.21 -19.29 -18.16
CA GLY A 150 -1.79 -18.23 -19.08
C GLY A 150 -2.91 -17.31 -19.57
N ASP A 151 -4.09 -17.86 -19.91
CA ASP A 151 -5.23 -17.05 -20.35
C ASP A 151 -5.79 -16.16 -19.22
N THR A 152 -5.85 -16.69 -18.01
CA THR A 152 -6.26 -15.93 -16.81
C THR A 152 -5.22 -14.87 -16.45
N GLU A 153 -3.93 -15.20 -16.55
CA GLU A 153 -2.85 -14.23 -16.35
C GLU A 153 -2.97 -13.05 -17.31
N GLU A 154 -3.20 -13.31 -18.60
CA GLU A 154 -3.30 -12.26 -19.61
C GLU A 154 -4.51 -11.34 -19.36
N GLN A 155 -5.65 -11.91 -18.99
CA GLN A 155 -6.85 -11.15 -18.63
C GLN A 155 -6.64 -10.29 -17.40
N LEU A 156 -6.07 -10.83 -16.33
CA LEU A 156 -5.82 -10.12 -15.09
C LEU A 156 -4.74 -9.05 -15.26
N TYR A 157 -3.68 -9.34 -15.99
CA TYR A 157 -2.63 -8.36 -16.28
C TYR A 157 -3.17 -7.18 -17.11
N THR A 158 -4.00 -7.47 -18.13
CA THR A 158 -4.67 -6.42 -18.93
C THR A 158 -5.59 -5.58 -18.05
N ALA A 159 -6.40 -6.21 -17.19
CA ALA A 159 -7.28 -5.49 -16.26
C ALA A 159 -6.47 -4.59 -15.30
N TYR A 160 -5.31 -5.05 -14.84
CA TYR A 160 -4.44 -4.30 -13.95
C TYR A 160 -3.88 -3.04 -14.62
N VAL A 161 -3.32 -3.19 -15.81
CA VAL A 161 -2.78 -2.05 -16.59
C VAL A 161 -3.89 -1.05 -16.93
N MET A 162 -5.06 -1.53 -17.35
CA MET A 162 -6.21 -0.66 -17.65
C MET A 162 -6.75 0.06 -16.42
N ASN A 163 -6.69 -0.57 -15.25
CA ASN A 163 -7.10 0.07 -13.99
C ASN A 163 -6.15 1.21 -13.58
N GLU A 164 -4.87 1.11 -13.90
CA GLU A 164 -3.91 2.21 -13.70
C GLU A 164 -4.17 3.39 -14.64
N GLU A 165 -4.61 3.13 -15.87
CA GLU A 165 -4.88 4.16 -16.87
C GLU A 165 -6.23 4.89 -16.67
N ALA A 166 -7.15 4.31 -15.86
CA ALA A 166 -8.51 4.81 -15.69
C ALA A 166 -8.64 6.00 -14.72
N PHE A 167 -7.54 6.52 -14.18
CA PHE A 167 -7.46 7.63 -13.23
C PHE A 167 -6.33 8.59 -13.57
#